data_597e1068ea7fd4cb19ce2cee47b57bf4
#
_entry.id   597e1068ea7fd4cb19ce2cee47b57bf4
#
_cell.length_a   1.000
_cell.length_b   1.000
_cell.length_c   1.000
_cell.angle_alpha   90.00
_cell.angle_beta   90.00
_cell.angle_gamma   90.00
#
_symmetry.space_group_name_H-M   'P 1'
#
loop_
_entity.id
_entity.type
_entity.pdbx_description
1 polymer ?
#
loop_
_entity_poly.entity_id
_entity_poly.type
_entity_poly.pdbx_seq_one_letter_code
_entity_poly.pdbx_strand_id
1 'polypeptide(L)'
;MLAVDVVVVGGGPAGISAAIEAARAGREVLVVDKARFPRDKCCGDGLTAGALRQLQGLGLRPSSLPSWQQVDDVILHGPAGHTLRLPLPRGRGAFAAVVPRLELDAALVELARAAGVKVADGHPCTGAEVAHDRITLDVGGLGRVAARYAIGADGMWSPLRKHLGATDPARPDPQGRPGRLGEWHAFRQYFSGVGPVASSALHVWFEGDLLPGYVWSFPLPGGRANVGFGIERGRLPTRAMKALWPELLSRSHVAGGLGPHAVPEGANRAWPIPSRLHDISLSAGRGRALFVGDAAAACDPLTGEGIAQALLTGALAARALEDAGPFDPTGAAANYEQAVGRELQADMAVSRTMAVALRHRKGVRIGLRVAGATAWSRRNFARWLFEDYPRAIVATPGRWGEHSLVGDGAYP
;
A
#
# COMPACT_ATOMS: atom_id res chain seq x y z
N MET A 1 9.91 -2.19 33.42
CA MET A 1 9.91 -2.74 32.05
C MET A 1 8.48 -3.11 31.73
N LEU A 2 7.90 -2.53 30.68
CA LEU A 2 6.57 -2.88 30.21
C LEU A 2 6.63 -4.26 29.52
N ALA A 3 5.63 -5.12 29.75
CA ALA A 3 5.53 -6.43 29.11
C ALA A 3 4.17 -6.58 28.44
N VAL A 4 4.16 -7.14 27.21
CA VAL A 4 2.97 -7.43 26.42
C VAL A 4 3.15 -8.73 25.64
N ASP A 5 2.09 -9.28 25.04
CA ASP A 5 2.23 -10.44 24.16
C ASP A 5 2.85 -10.06 22.81
N VAL A 6 2.36 -8.96 22.21
CA VAL A 6 2.80 -8.49 20.90
C VAL A 6 3.10 -7.01 20.94
N VAL A 7 4.29 -6.63 20.48
CA VAL A 7 4.62 -5.22 20.22
C VAL A 7 4.62 -4.97 18.70
N VAL A 8 3.89 -3.97 18.25
CA VAL A 8 3.83 -3.57 16.83
C VAL A 8 4.58 -2.26 16.67
N VAL A 9 5.55 -2.23 15.78
CA VAL A 9 6.33 -1.03 15.45
C VAL A 9 5.78 -0.41 14.17
N GLY A 10 5.08 0.70 14.30
CA GLY A 10 4.42 1.41 13.20
C GLY A 10 2.89 1.34 13.25
N GLY A 11 2.22 2.49 13.37
CA GLY A 11 0.76 2.66 13.44
C GLY A 11 0.11 2.97 12.08
N GLY A 12 0.72 2.54 10.98
CA GLY A 12 0.10 2.59 9.65
C GLY A 12 -0.85 1.42 9.39
N PRO A 13 -1.45 1.31 8.18
CA PRO A 13 -2.44 0.28 7.85
C PRO A 13 -1.99 -1.15 8.21
N ALA A 14 -0.74 -1.52 7.92
CA ALA A 14 -0.22 -2.86 8.22
C ALA A 14 -0.17 -3.14 9.73
N GLY A 15 0.36 -2.18 10.50
CA GLY A 15 0.52 -2.36 11.94
C GLY A 15 -0.83 -2.33 12.67
N ILE A 16 -1.72 -1.46 12.25
CA ILE A 16 -3.07 -1.39 12.87
C ILE A 16 -3.89 -2.63 12.51
N SER A 17 -3.83 -3.13 11.28
CA SER A 17 -4.46 -4.40 10.91
C SER A 17 -3.94 -5.55 11.78
N ALA A 18 -2.62 -5.68 11.91
CA ALA A 18 -2.03 -6.70 12.76
C ALA A 18 -2.43 -6.55 14.24
N ALA A 19 -2.45 -5.32 14.75
CA ALA A 19 -2.78 -5.04 16.14
C ALA A 19 -4.24 -5.37 16.48
N ILE A 20 -5.19 -5.00 15.61
CA ILE A 20 -6.60 -5.29 15.81
C ILE A 20 -6.86 -6.80 15.75
N GLU A 21 -6.28 -7.50 14.75
CA GLU A 21 -6.46 -8.95 14.64
C GLU A 21 -5.85 -9.70 15.82
N ALA A 22 -4.66 -9.31 16.28
CA ALA A 22 -4.04 -9.91 17.49
C ALA A 22 -4.86 -9.61 18.76
N ALA A 23 -5.40 -8.41 18.91
CA ALA A 23 -6.26 -8.06 20.05
C ALA A 23 -7.59 -8.84 20.03
N ARG A 24 -8.19 -9.04 18.85
CA ARG A 24 -9.38 -9.90 18.67
C ARG A 24 -9.12 -11.36 19.06
N ALA A 25 -7.88 -11.83 18.87
CA ALA A 25 -7.44 -13.15 19.33
C ALA A 25 -7.07 -13.17 20.83
N GLY A 26 -7.36 -12.11 21.58
CA GLY A 26 -7.15 -12.03 23.04
C GLY A 26 -5.72 -11.72 23.47
N ARG A 27 -4.85 -11.24 22.57
CA ARG A 27 -3.46 -10.86 22.90
C ARG A 27 -3.39 -9.45 23.48
N GLU A 28 -2.51 -9.24 24.45
CA GLU A 28 -2.16 -7.91 24.91
C GLU A 28 -1.22 -7.25 23.88
N VAL A 29 -1.68 -6.17 23.22
CA VAL A 29 -0.96 -5.53 22.12
C VAL A 29 -0.59 -4.09 22.46
N LEU A 30 0.68 -3.74 22.19
CA LEU A 30 1.16 -2.36 22.18
C LEU A 30 1.61 -1.97 20.78
N VAL A 31 1.03 -0.92 20.23
CA VAL A 31 1.52 -0.26 19.02
C VAL A 31 2.39 0.93 19.43
N VAL A 32 3.59 1.03 18.87
CA VAL A 32 4.46 2.21 19.00
C VAL A 32 4.69 2.83 17.63
N ASP A 33 4.60 4.14 17.52
CA ASP A 33 4.92 4.87 16.27
C ASP A 33 5.73 6.13 16.61
N LYS A 34 6.71 6.44 15.78
CA LYS A 34 7.55 7.65 15.92
C LYS A 34 6.78 8.94 15.67
N ALA A 35 5.72 8.89 14.86
CA ALA A 35 4.88 10.04 14.56
C ALA A 35 3.69 10.11 15.54
N ARG A 36 3.17 11.32 15.71
CA ARG A 36 1.88 11.57 16.38
C ARG A 36 0.79 11.62 15.34
N PHE A 37 -0.37 11.03 15.63
CA PHE A 37 -1.54 11.05 14.76
C PHE A 37 -2.48 12.23 15.11
N PRO A 38 -3.13 12.85 14.10
CA PRO A 38 -3.10 12.52 12.67
C PRO A 38 -1.78 12.92 12.01
N ARG A 39 -1.27 12.08 11.07
CA ARG A 39 -0.07 12.36 10.30
C ARG A 39 -0.27 12.11 8.81
N ASP A 40 0.35 12.92 7.96
CA ASP A 40 0.39 12.66 6.53
C ASP A 40 1.50 11.65 6.17
N LYS A 41 1.22 10.81 5.19
CA LYS A 41 2.21 9.96 4.53
C LYS A 41 2.07 10.10 3.01
N CYS A 42 3.18 10.23 2.29
CA CYS A 42 3.18 10.29 0.83
C CYS A 42 2.53 9.02 0.24
N CYS A 43 1.44 9.21 -0.48
CA CYS A 43 0.60 8.16 -1.07
C CYS A 43 -0.27 8.77 -2.16
N GLY A 44 -0.75 7.96 -3.12
CA GLY A 44 -1.82 8.35 -4.05
C GLY A 44 -3.20 8.41 -3.40
N ASP A 45 -3.35 7.91 -2.16
CA ASP A 45 -4.60 7.91 -1.37
C ASP A 45 -5.74 7.05 -1.97
N GLY A 46 -5.49 6.36 -3.09
CA GLY A 46 -6.44 5.44 -3.69
C GLY A 46 -6.59 4.16 -2.89
N LEU A 47 -7.82 3.68 -2.77
CA LEU A 47 -8.20 2.42 -2.13
C LEU A 47 -8.82 1.51 -3.18
N THR A 48 -8.30 0.30 -3.28
CA THR A 48 -8.83 -0.76 -4.14
C THR A 48 -9.96 -1.54 -3.46
N ALA A 49 -10.72 -2.33 -4.19
CA ALA A 49 -11.75 -3.21 -3.62
C ALA A 49 -11.17 -4.16 -2.57
N GLY A 50 -9.94 -4.66 -2.80
CA GLY A 50 -9.23 -5.46 -1.83
C GLY A 50 -8.97 -4.72 -0.52
N ALA A 51 -8.47 -3.47 -0.61
CA ALA A 51 -8.28 -2.61 0.56
C ALA A 51 -9.60 -2.31 1.29
N LEU A 52 -10.64 -1.95 0.53
CA LEU A 52 -11.94 -1.58 1.08
C LEU A 52 -12.60 -2.72 1.87
N ARG A 53 -12.55 -3.97 1.37
CA ARG A 53 -13.08 -5.15 2.09
C ARG A 53 -12.33 -5.40 3.39
N GLN A 54 -11.00 -5.23 3.39
CA GLN A 54 -10.21 -5.39 4.61
C GLN A 54 -10.53 -4.30 5.62
N LEU A 55 -10.65 -3.04 5.19
CA LEU A 55 -11.06 -1.92 6.04
C LEU A 55 -12.46 -2.14 6.63
N GLN A 56 -13.40 -2.62 5.83
CA GLN A 56 -14.74 -3.03 6.28
C GLN A 56 -14.67 -4.14 7.33
N GLY A 57 -13.83 -5.16 7.12
CA GLY A 57 -13.60 -6.25 8.07
C GLY A 57 -13.01 -5.79 9.40
N LEU A 58 -12.17 -4.75 9.38
CA LEU A 58 -11.66 -4.10 10.59
C LEU A 58 -12.72 -3.25 11.31
N GLY A 59 -13.83 -2.91 10.65
CA GLY A 59 -14.92 -2.10 11.20
C GLY A 59 -14.85 -0.62 10.83
N LEU A 60 -13.98 -0.23 9.89
CA LEU A 60 -13.96 1.14 9.37
C LEU A 60 -15.27 1.44 8.64
N ARG A 61 -15.82 2.62 8.89
CA ARG A 61 -17.03 3.11 8.20
C ARG A 61 -16.69 4.32 7.33
N PRO A 62 -17.14 4.38 6.06
CA PRO A 62 -16.93 5.55 5.20
C PRO A 62 -17.37 6.87 5.83
N SER A 63 -18.48 6.85 6.61
CA SER A 63 -19.01 8.03 7.31
C SER A 63 -18.09 8.61 8.39
N SER A 64 -17.07 7.86 8.82
CA SER A 64 -16.05 8.37 9.77
C SER A 64 -14.92 9.16 9.09
N LEU A 65 -14.93 9.25 7.76
CA LEU A 65 -13.87 9.86 6.96
C LEU A 65 -14.43 11.06 6.18
N PRO A 66 -14.18 12.30 6.62
CA PRO A 66 -14.75 13.51 5.99
C PRO A 66 -14.43 13.66 4.50
N SER A 67 -13.22 13.23 4.09
CA SER A 67 -12.76 13.31 2.70
C SER A 67 -12.95 12.01 1.93
N TRP A 68 -13.87 11.13 2.34
CA TRP A 68 -14.20 9.94 1.58
C TRP A 68 -14.78 10.30 0.21
N GLN A 69 -14.12 9.84 -0.85
CA GLN A 69 -14.57 10.00 -2.23
C GLN A 69 -14.67 8.63 -2.89
N GLN A 70 -15.88 8.09 -3.01
CA GLN A 70 -16.11 6.90 -3.83
C GLN A 70 -15.93 7.25 -5.30
N VAL A 71 -15.35 6.33 -6.07
CA VAL A 71 -15.08 6.50 -7.49
C VAL A 71 -15.62 5.32 -8.28
N ASP A 72 -16.39 5.64 -9.33
CA ASP A 72 -17.05 4.63 -10.16
C ASP A 72 -16.44 4.52 -11.57
N ASP A 73 -15.48 5.36 -11.91
CA ASP A 73 -14.86 5.37 -13.24
C ASP A 73 -13.35 5.57 -13.15
N VAL A 74 -12.64 4.84 -13.98
CA VAL A 74 -11.18 5.00 -14.20
C VAL A 74 -10.95 5.35 -15.66
N ILE A 75 -10.18 6.40 -15.90
CA ILE A 75 -9.82 6.86 -17.23
C ILE A 75 -8.33 6.63 -17.45
N LEU A 76 -8.01 5.72 -18.35
CA LEU A 76 -6.64 5.45 -18.75
C LEU A 76 -6.31 6.19 -20.04
N HIS A 77 -5.24 6.97 -20.02
CA HIS A 77 -4.75 7.73 -21.18
C HIS A 77 -3.44 7.08 -21.67
N GLY A 78 -3.48 6.58 -22.88
CA GLY A 78 -2.32 5.96 -23.53
C GLY A 78 -1.36 6.98 -24.15
N PRO A 79 -0.10 6.59 -24.41
CA PRO A 79 0.96 7.50 -24.90
C PRO A 79 0.71 8.12 -26.29
N ALA A 80 -0.32 7.69 -27.02
CA ALA A 80 -0.70 8.18 -28.33
C ALA A 80 -2.06 8.94 -28.31
N GLY A 81 -2.49 9.41 -27.14
CA GLY A 81 -3.76 10.14 -26.98
C GLY A 81 -5.01 9.25 -26.94
N HIS A 82 -4.86 7.92 -27.02
CA HIS A 82 -6.00 7.01 -26.88
C HIS A 82 -6.48 7.00 -25.42
N THR A 83 -7.78 7.20 -25.23
CA THR A 83 -8.43 7.20 -23.90
C THR A 83 -9.35 6.00 -23.76
N LEU A 84 -9.25 5.32 -22.62
CA LEU A 84 -10.08 4.17 -22.28
C LEU A 84 -10.78 4.42 -20.94
N ARG A 85 -12.12 4.47 -20.97
CA ARG A 85 -12.93 4.50 -19.76
C ARG A 85 -13.25 3.09 -19.29
N LEU A 86 -12.95 2.82 -18.03
CA LEU A 86 -13.16 1.57 -17.31
C LEU A 86 -14.20 1.79 -16.21
N PRO A 87 -15.48 1.43 -16.43
CA PRO A 87 -16.51 1.58 -15.41
C PRO A 87 -16.39 0.50 -14.33
N LEU A 88 -16.46 0.89 -13.07
CA LEU A 88 -16.67 0.01 -11.93
C LEU A 88 -18.18 -0.24 -11.73
N PRO A 89 -18.59 -1.36 -11.10
CA PRO A 89 -20.00 -1.64 -10.84
C PRO A 89 -20.63 -0.57 -9.95
N ARG A 90 -21.82 -0.10 -10.30
CA ARG A 90 -22.60 0.88 -9.54
C ARG A 90 -23.76 0.24 -8.80
N GLY A 91 -24.12 0.80 -7.63
CA GLY A 91 -25.25 0.32 -6.81
C GLY A 91 -25.01 -1.05 -6.17
N ARG A 92 -23.75 -1.47 -6.07
CA ARG A 92 -23.33 -2.76 -5.51
C ARG A 92 -22.16 -2.58 -4.53
N GLY A 93 -22.17 -1.51 -3.75
CA GLY A 93 -21.08 -1.15 -2.87
C GLY A 93 -19.92 -0.41 -3.56
N ALA A 94 -18.82 -0.22 -2.84
CA ALA A 94 -17.65 0.50 -3.29
C ALA A 94 -16.56 -0.46 -3.82
N PHE A 95 -16.06 -0.19 -5.02
CA PHE A 95 -14.93 -0.90 -5.64
C PHE A 95 -13.66 -0.07 -5.67
N ALA A 96 -13.79 1.25 -5.55
CA ALA A 96 -12.69 2.18 -5.41
C ALA A 96 -13.11 3.37 -4.57
N ALA A 97 -12.17 3.91 -3.80
CA ALA A 97 -12.34 5.18 -3.11
C ALA A 97 -11.01 5.92 -3.01
N VAL A 98 -11.06 7.21 -2.73
CA VAL A 98 -9.87 8.02 -2.43
C VAL A 98 -10.07 8.66 -1.06
N VAL A 99 -9.05 8.53 -0.20
CA VAL A 99 -9.07 9.07 1.17
C VAL A 99 -7.67 9.50 1.54
N PRO A 100 -7.45 10.75 1.96
CA PRO A 100 -6.14 11.20 2.43
C PRO A 100 -5.61 10.33 3.57
N ARG A 101 -4.34 9.93 3.48
CA ARG A 101 -3.68 9.13 4.52
C ARG A 101 -3.70 9.79 5.91
N LEU A 102 -3.78 11.11 5.96
CA LEU A 102 -3.97 11.85 7.20
C LEU A 102 -5.22 11.38 7.96
N GLU A 103 -6.33 11.23 7.24
CA GLU A 103 -7.62 10.84 7.81
C GLU A 103 -7.71 9.32 8.00
N LEU A 104 -7.31 8.57 6.99
CA LEU A 104 -7.37 7.10 7.02
C LEU A 104 -6.55 6.53 8.17
N ASP A 105 -5.29 6.97 8.31
CA ASP A 105 -4.40 6.43 9.34
C ASP A 105 -4.88 6.82 10.75
N ALA A 106 -5.41 8.04 10.94
CA ALA A 106 -5.98 8.47 12.21
C ALA A 106 -7.22 7.64 12.58
N ALA A 107 -8.14 7.42 11.63
CA ALA A 107 -9.33 6.59 11.86
C ALA A 107 -8.96 5.14 12.20
N LEU A 108 -7.96 4.58 11.56
CA LEU A 108 -7.44 3.25 11.88
C LEU A 108 -6.86 3.17 13.29
N VAL A 109 -6.13 4.19 13.73
CA VAL A 109 -5.61 4.27 15.11
C VAL A 109 -6.76 4.30 16.12
N GLU A 110 -7.80 5.06 15.85
CA GLU A 110 -8.98 5.08 16.74
C GLU A 110 -9.71 3.73 16.78
N LEU A 111 -9.81 3.03 15.66
CA LEU A 111 -10.34 1.66 15.64
C LEU A 111 -9.50 0.70 16.49
N ALA A 112 -8.18 0.81 16.43
CA ALA A 112 -7.30 -0.01 17.26
C ALA A 112 -7.51 0.28 18.76
N ARG A 113 -7.61 1.57 19.14
CA ARG A 113 -7.90 1.97 20.51
C ARG A 113 -9.26 1.42 20.99
N ALA A 114 -10.28 1.51 20.14
CA ALA A 114 -11.60 0.95 20.42
C ALA A 114 -11.61 -0.58 20.55
N ALA A 115 -10.68 -1.27 19.88
CA ALA A 115 -10.46 -2.71 19.99
C ALA A 115 -9.60 -3.11 21.22
N GLY A 116 -9.25 -2.17 22.09
CA GLY A 116 -8.46 -2.42 23.30
C GLY A 116 -6.95 -2.40 23.11
N VAL A 117 -6.46 -2.03 21.92
CA VAL A 117 -5.03 -1.92 21.65
C VAL A 117 -4.45 -0.67 22.32
N LYS A 118 -3.36 -0.83 23.04
CA LYS A 118 -2.58 0.30 23.56
C LYS A 118 -1.79 0.94 22.42
N VAL A 119 -2.01 2.21 22.12
CA VAL A 119 -1.29 2.95 21.06
C VAL A 119 -0.50 4.09 21.67
N ALA A 120 0.81 3.99 21.58
CA ALA A 120 1.80 4.98 22.00
C ALA A 120 2.42 5.64 20.76
N ASP A 121 1.81 6.73 20.31
CA ASP A 121 2.28 7.55 19.20
C ASP A 121 3.26 8.64 19.68
N GLY A 122 4.23 9.02 18.86
CA GLY A 122 5.35 9.89 19.23
C GLY A 122 6.52 9.14 19.92
N HIS A 123 6.52 7.80 19.89
CA HIS A 123 7.49 6.95 20.57
C HIS A 123 8.25 6.04 19.58
N PRO A 124 9.44 6.47 19.10
CA PRO A 124 10.22 5.70 18.13
C PRO A 124 10.85 4.44 18.74
N CYS A 125 10.89 3.35 17.98
CA CYS A 125 11.75 2.21 18.26
C CYS A 125 13.21 2.59 17.96
N THR A 126 14.09 2.52 18.97
CA THR A 126 15.50 2.93 18.88
C THR A 126 16.48 1.78 19.08
N GLY A 127 16.00 0.59 19.45
CA GLY A 127 16.80 -0.60 19.63
C GLY A 127 15.94 -1.85 19.70
N ALA A 128 16.55 -3.01 19.46
CA ALA A 128 15.91 -4.31 19.61
C ALA A 128 16.92 -5.38 19.98
N GLU A 129 16.57 -6.21 20.95
CA GLU A 129 17.36 -7.37 21.40
C GLU A 129 16.46 -8.61 21.41
N VAL A 130 17.01 -9.75 20.96
CA VAL A 130 16.29 -11.04 20.96
C VAL A 130 16.90 -11.98 21.96
N ALA A 131 16.09 -12.45 22.91
CA ALA A 131 16.42 -13.54 23.82
C ALA A 131 15.72 -14.83 23.38
N HIS A 132 15.98 -15.95 24.12
CA HIS A 132 15.37 -17.23 23.83
C HIS A 132 13.83 -17.18 23.94
N ASP A 133 13.31 -16.49 24.95
CA ASP A 133 11.90 -16.48 25.34
C ASP A 133 11.14 -15.19 24.93
N ARG A 134 11.86 -14.15 24.50
CA ARG A 134 11.26 -12.83 24.22
C ARG A 134 12.09 -12.01 23.24
N ILE A 135 11.44 -10.95 22.73
CA ILE A 135 12.10 -9.81 22.11
C ILE A 135 11.91 -8.59 23.00
N THR A 136 12.94 -7.77 23.13
CA THR A 136 12.90 -6.52 23.91
C THR A 136 13.22 -5.36 22.99
N LEU A 137 12.33 -4.36 22.96
CA LEU A 137 12.54 -3.13 22.20
C LEU A 137 12.91 -1.98 23.13
N ASP A 138 13.85 -1.15 22.71
CA ASP A 138 14.08 0.15 23.29
C ASP A 138 13.15 1.15 22.58
N VAL A 139 12.26 1.78 23.33
CA VAL A 139 11.25 2.71 22.82
C VAL A 139 11.44 4.08 23.45
N GLY A 140 11.73 5.07 22.63
CA GLY A 140 11.97 6.42 23.09
C GLY A 140 10.80 6.97 23.92
N GLY A 141 11.09 7.46 25.11
CA GLY A 141 10.07 7.98 26.03
C GLY A 141 9.28 6.95 26.84
N LEU A 142 9.34 5.64 26.47
CA LEU A 142 8.71 4.55 27.20
C LEU A 142 9.72 3.62 27.91
N GLY A 143 10.99 3.67 27.50
CA GLY A 143 12.01 2.74 27.97
C GLY A 143 11.93 1.37 27.32
N ARG A 144 12.25 0.31 28.06
CA ARG A 144 12.29 -1.07 27.53
C ARG A 144 10.91 -1.72 27.55
N VAL A 145 10.53 -2.28 26.39
CA VAL A 145 9.29 -3.03 26.18
C VAL A 145 9.66 -4.46 25.84
N ALA A 146 9.26 -5.41 26.67
CA ALA A 146 9.43 -6.84 26.41
C ALA A 146 8.15 -7.41 25.79
N ALA A 147 8.29 -8.27 24.79
CA ALA A 147 7.18 -8.97 24.16
C ALA A 147 7.57 -10.39 23.76
N ARG A 148 6.57 -11.24 23.55
CA ARG A 148 6.80 -12.58 22.97
C ARG A 148 7.14 -12.46 21.49
N TYR A 149 6.46 -11.54 20.81
CA TYR A 149 6.60 -11.25 19.39
C TYR A 149 6.66 -9.76 19.11
N ALA A 150 7.34 -9.40 18.04
CA ALA A 150 7.29 -8.06 17.46
C ALA A 150 6.79 -8.13 16.03
N ILE A 151 5.99 -7.14 15.61
CA ILE A 151 5.58 -6.96 14.22
C ILE A 151 6.18 -5.66 13.71
N GLY A 152 7.08 -5.75 12.72
CA GLY A 152 7.70 -4.61 12.06
C GLY A 152 6.80 -4.07 10.94
N ALA A 153 6.04 -3.01 11.24
CA ALA A 153 5.17 -2.27 10.34
C ALA A 153 5.67 -0.83 10.11
N ASP A 154 6.96 -0.62 10.32
CA ASP A 154 7.65 0.68 10.41
C ASP A 154 8.11 1.23 9.04
N GLY A 155 7.54 0.69 7.98
CA GLY A 155 7.69 1.17 6.61
C GLY A 155 9.00 0.74 5.95
N MET A 156 9.27 1.29 4.77
CA MET A 156 10.37 0.84 3.94
C MET A 156 11.77 1.03 4.56
N TRP A 157 11.91 1.97 5.49
CA TRP A 157 13.19 2.23 6.18
C TRP A 157 13.40 1.33 7.39
N SER A 158 12.37 0.62 7.83
CA SER A 158 12.26 -0.27 8.98
C SER A 158 13.44 -0.22 9.98
N PRO A 159 13.41 0.64 11.00
CA PRO A 159 14.37 0.63 12.10
C PRO A 159 14.46 -0.74 12.78
N LEU A 160 13.32 -1.43 12.98
CA LEU A 160 13.31 -2.74 13.61
C LEU A 160 14.10 -3.75 12.80
N ARG A 161 13.92 -3.80 11.47
CA ARG A 161 14.71 -4.66 10.57
C ARG A 161 16.21 -4.38 10.70
N LYS A 162 16.57 -3.11 10.76
CA LYS A 162 17.95 -2.67 10.91
C LYS A 162 18.55 -3.11 12.26
N HIS A 163 17.82 -2.89 13.36
CA HIS A 163 18.28 -3.28 14.70
C HIS A 163 18.44 -4.80 14.86
N LEU A 164 17.65 -5.58 14.13
CA LEU A 164 17.73 -7.04 14.13
C LEU A 164 18.75 -7.61 13.12
N GLY A 165 19.49 -6.75 12.40
CA GLY A 165 20.45 -7.21 11.39
C GLY A 165 19.80 -7.91 10.18
N ALA A 166 18.48 -7.73 9.99
CA ALA A 166 17.72 -8.36 8.91
C ALA A 166 17.73 -7.56 7.61
N THR A 167 18.58 -6.54 7.51
CA THR A 167 18.90 -5.84 6.26
C THR A 167 19.80 -6.74 5.42
N ASP A 168 19.42 -6.96 4.16
CA ASP A 168 20.26 -7.73 3.24
C ASP A 168 21.41 -6.84 2.71
N PRO A 169 22.63 -6.99 3.24
CA PRO A 169 23.80 -6.24 2.76
C PRO A 169 24.32 -6.78 1.43
N ALA A 170 23.87 -7.98 1.01
CA ALA A 170 24.47 -8.73 -0.10
C ALA A 170 23.94 -8.30 -1.49
N ARG A 171 22.92 -7.44 -1.55
CA ARG A 171 22.44 -6.90 -2.83
C ARG A 171 22.54 -5.37 -2.84
N PRO A 172 23.68 -4.80 -3.21
CA PRO A 172 23.77 -3.38 -3.47
C PRO A 172 22.74 -2.98 -4.53
N ASP A 173 22.32 -1.71 -4.53
CA ASP A 173 21.51 -1.19 -5.61
C ASP A 173 22.28 -1.33 -6.95
N PRO A 174 21.65 -1.15 -8.11
CA PRO A 174 22.32 -1.20 -9.41
C PRO A 174 23.55 -0.28 -9.53
N GLN A 175 23.71 0.65 -8.59
CA GLN A 175 24.83 1.56 -8.48
C GLN A 175 25.83 1.18 -7.36
N GLY A 176 25.70 -0.01 -6.77
CA GLY A 176 26.64 -0.53 -5.76
C GLY A 176 26.51 0.10 -4.37
N ARG A 177 25.43 0.85 -4.05
CA ARG A 177 25.25 1.52 -2.76
C ARG A 177 24.59 0.59 -1.73
N PRO A 178 25.13 0.53 -0.50
CA PRO A 178 24.48 -0.21 0.57
C PRO A 178 23.15 0.46 0.96
N GLY A 179 22.14 -0.34 1.21
CA GLY A 179 20.83 0.13 1.62
C GLY A 179 19.89 0.44 0.45
N ARG A 180 18.75 -0.21 0.47
CA ARG A 180 17.82 -0.20 -0.68
C ARG A 180 16.75 0.84 -0.49
N LEU A 181 16.83 1.86 -1.31
CA LEU A 181 15.69 2.69 -1.66
C LEU A 181 14.79 1.85 -2.57
N GLY A 182 13.52 1.70 -2.36
CA GLY A 182 12.59 0.88 -3.15
C GLY A 182 12.79 0.90 -4.67
N GLU A 183 12.13 0.03 -5.38
CA GLU A 183 12.23 -0.13 -6.84
C GLU A 183 11.62 1.03 -7.59
N TRP A 184 10.70 1.74 -6.94
CA TRP A 184 9.96 2.87 -7.50
C TRP A 184 10.13 4.12 -6.65
N HIS A 185 9.98 5.28 -7.29
CA HIS A 185 9.78 6.55 -6.63
C HIS A 185 8.44 7.12 -7.02
N ALA A 186 7.66 7.57 -6.03
CA ALA A 186 6.44 8.32 -6.23
C ALA A 186 6.64 9.78 -5.80
N PHE A 187 6.07 10.69 -6.58
CA PHE A 187 5.93 12.11 -6.24
C PHE A 187 4.45 12.43 -6.16
N ARG A 188 4.04 13.21 -5.16
CA ARG A 188 2.65 13.54 -4.93
C ARG A 188 2.49 14.97 -4.44
N GLN A 189 1.44 15.64 -4.90
CA GLN A 189 0.99 16.93 -4.41
C GLN A 189 -0.53 17.00 -4.44
N TYR A 190 -1.14 17.65 -3.46
CA TYR A 190 -2.57 17.95 -3.52
C TYR A 190 -2.80 19.19 -4.37
N PHE A 191 -3.95 19.23 -5.02
CA PHE A 191 -4.44 20.36 -5.82
C PHE A 191 -5.84 20.73 -5.38
N SER A 192 -6.16 22.02 -5.40
CA SER A 192 -7.50 22.56 -5.28
C SER A 192 -7.93 23.24 -6.58
N GLY A 193 -9.22 23.54 -6.73
CA GLY A 193 -9.76 24.17 -7.92
C GLY A 193 -9.70 23.30 -9.18
N VAL A 194 -9.61 21.96 -9.01
CA VAL A 194 -9.60 21.07 -10.17
C VAL A 194 -10.95 21.06 -10.87
N GLY A 195 -10.90 20.95 -12.20
CA GLY A 195 -12.08 20.98 -13.04
C GLY A 195 -12.96 19.72 -12.94
N PRO A 196 -14.15 19.74 -13.58
CA PRO A 196 -15.11 18.62 -13.54
C PRO A 196 -14.52 17.30 -14.04
N VAL A 197 -13.59 17.33 -14.99
CA VAL A 197 -12.93 16.13 -15.51
C VAL A 197 -12.15 15.43 -14.39
N ALA A 198 -11.25 16.14 -13.73
CA ALA A 198 -10.43 15.59 -12.65
C ALA A 198 -11.24 15.21 -11.39
N SER A 199 -12.41 15.86 -11.19
CA SER A 199 -13.28 15.59 -10.03
C SER A 199 -14.21 14.39 -10.23
N SER A 200 -14.37 13.87 -11.46
CA SER A 200 -15.38 12.86 -11.78
C SER A 200 -14.88 11.42 -11.79
N ALA A 201 -13.58 11.20 -11.92
CA ALA A 201 -12.99 9.89 -12.13
C ALA A 201 -11.53 9.82 -11.66
N LEU A 202 -11.00 8.63 -11.48
CA LEU A 202 -9.57 8.39 -11.41
C LEU A 202 -8.94 8.53 -12.79
N HIS A 203 -7.93 9.36 -12.93
CA HIS A 203 -7.19 9.52 -14.18
C HIS A 203 -5.79 8.95 -14.04
N VAL A 204 -5.35 8.21 -15.05
CA VAL A 204 -3.99 7.66 -15.18
C VAL A 204 -3.47 7.95 -16.57
N TRP A 205 -2.34 8.64 -16.69
CA TRP A 205 -1.66 8.93 -17.95
C TRP A 205 -0.37 8.10 -18.06
N PHE A 206 -0.31 7.26 -19.08
CA PHE A 206 0.90 6.50 -19.43
C PHE A 206 1.80 7.38 -20.31
N GLU A 207 2.72 8.06 -19.69
CA GLU A 207 3.70 8.90 -20.38
C GLU A 207 4.86 8.07 -20.94
N GLY A 208 5.23 8.29 -22.20
CA GLY A 208 6.20 7.43 -22.87
C GLY A 208 7.62 7.43 -22.28
N ASP A 209 7.97 8.46 -21.54
CA ASP A 209 9.23 8.62 -20.82
C ASP A 209 9.18 8.10 -19.37
N LEU A 210 7.99 7.90 -18.82
CA LEU A 210 7.81 7.32 -17.48
C LEU A 210 7.64 5.79 -17.50
N LEU A 211 7.24 5.20 -18.64
CA LEU A 211 6.88 3.78 -18.70
C LEU A 211 7.91 2.86 -18.03
N PRO A 212 7.46 1.88 -17.25
CA PRO A 212 6.09 1.44 -16.98
C PRO A 212 5.36 2.29 -15.93
N GLY A 213 5.96 3.36 -15.44
CA GLY A 213 5.32 4.32 -14.53
C GLY A 213 4.26 5.16 -15.23
N TYR A 214 3.58 5.98 -14.45
CA TYR A 214 2.44 6.76 -14.91
C TYR A 214 2.25 8.03 -14.05
N VAL A 215 1.50 8.99 -14.58
CA VAL A 215 0.94 10.14 -13.85
C VAL A 215 -0.46 9.79 -13.40
N TRP A 216 -0.89 10.25 -12.24
CA TRP A 216 -2.26 10.08 -11.75
C TRP A 216 -2.88 11.40 -11.30
N SER A 217 -4.23 11.46 -11.36
CA SER A 217 -5.06 12.42 -10.67
C SER A 217 -6.24 11.70 -10.06
N PHE A 218 -6.30 11.66 -8.73
CA PHE A 218 -7.32 10.97 -7.96
C PHE A 218 -8.20 11.99 -7.25
N PRO A 219 -9.51 11.99 -7.49
CA PRO A 219 -10.43 13.01 -6.99
C PRO A 219 -10.58 12.96 -5.48
N LEU A 220 -10.75 14.14 -4.90
CA LEU A 220 -11.13 14.35 -3.51
C LEU A 220 -12.33 15.31 -3.47
N PRO A 221 -13.12 15.30 -2.37
CA PRO A 221 -14.24 16.23 -2.23
C PRO A 221 -13.82 17.71 -2.34
N GLY A 222 -14.77 18.55 -2.74
CA GLY A 222 -14.57 20.01 -2.76
C GLY A 222 -13.70 20.52 -3.92
N GLY A 223 -13.65 19.80 -5.04
CA GLY A 223 -12.83 20.21 -6.20
C GLY A 223 -11.34 20.10 -5.93
N ARG A 224 -10.95 19.09 -5.17
CA ARG A 224 -9.55 18.74 -4.87
C ARG A 224 -9.14 17.46 -5.58
N ALA A 225 -7.84 17.26 -5.71
CA ALA A 225 -7.28 16.00 -6.20
C ALA A 225 -5.90 15.73 -5.57
N ASN A 226 -5.59 14.45 -5.43
CA ASN A 226 -4.24 13.95 -5.22
C ASN A 226 -3.62 13.70 -6.60
N VAL A 227 -2.60 14.47 -6.95
CA VAL A 227 -1.93 14.37 -8.25
C VAL A 227 -0.48 13.93 -8.02
N GLY A 228 0.01 13.04 -8.87
CA GLY A 228 1.37 12.57 -8.72
C GLY A 228 1.86 11.75 -9.91
N PHE A 229 3.08 11.25 -9.80
CA PHE A 229 3.62 10.28 -10.75
C PHE A 229 4.49 9.26 -10.06
N GLY A 230 4.55 8.06 -10.63
CA GLY A 230 5.47 7.00 -10.26
C GLY A 230 6.49 6.76 -11.38
N ILE A 231 7.73 6.50 -10.99
CA ILE A 231 8.80 6.18 -11.93
C ILE A 231 9.67 5.04 -11.38
N GLU A 232 10.05 4.12 -12.26
CA GLU A 232 10.99 3.05 -11.92
C GLU A 232 12.37 3.66 -11.62
N ARG A 233 12.96 3.22 -10.53
CA ARG A 233 14.26 3.73 -10.08
C ARG A 233 15.36 3.37 -11.07
N GLY A 234 16.29 4.31 -11.26
CA GLY A 234 17.40 4.15 -12.22
C GLY A 234 17.07 4.61 -13.64
N ARG A 235 15.79 4.91 -13.93
CA ARG A 235 15.40 5.48 -15.23
C ARG A 235 15.93 6.88 -15.44
N LEU A 236 15.90 7.69 -14.37
CA LEU A 236 16.40 9.08 -14.38
C LEU A 236 17.31 9.33 -13.17
N PRO A 237 18.32 10.19 -13.29
CA PRO A 237 19.06 10.71 -12.14
C PRO A 237 18.13 11.44 -11.16
N THR A 238 18.36 11.32 -9.85
CA THR A 238 17.52 11.93 -8.82
C THR A 238 17.29 13.45 -9.02
N ARG A 239 18.32 14.17 -9.50
CA ARG A 239 18.21 15.60 -9.84
C ARG A 239 17.19 15.87 -10.96
N ALA A 240 17.11 15.00 -11.96
CA ALA A 240 16.18 15.12 -13.08
C ALA A 240 14.72 14.87 -12.65
N MET A 241 14.49 14.01 -11.66
CA MET A 241 13.14 13.74 -11.15
C MET A 241 12.46 14.97 -10.54
N LYS A 242 13.24 15.88 -9.90
CA LYS A 242 12.69 17.13 -9.36
C LYS A 242 12.25 18.09 -10.47
N ALA A 243 13.00 18.15 -11.58
CA ALA A 243 12.68 18.98 -12.73
C ALA A 243 11.51 18.41 -13.54
N LEU A 244 11.32 17.09 -13.51
CA LEU A 244 10.25 16.40 -14.23
C LEU A 244 8.85 16.77 -13.71
N TRP A 245 8.70 17.05 -12.40
CA TRP A 245 7.40 17.35 -11.80
C TRP A 245 6.70 18.55 -12.44
N PRO A 246 7.29 19.76 -12.48
CA PRO A 246 6.66 20.91 -13.13
C PRO A 246 6.49 20.71 -14.65
N GLU A 247 7.39 19.97 -15.30
CA GLU A 247 7.27 19.65 -16.72
C GLU A 247 6.05 18.76 -17.01
N LEU A 248 5.84 17.69 -16.22
CA LEU A 248 4.66 16.83 -16.34
C LEU A 248 3.36 17.61 -16.16
N LEU A 249 3.31 18.50 -15.17
CA LEU A 249 2.14 19.34 -14.92
C LEU A 249 1.85 20.33 -16.07
N SER A 250 2.88 20.76 -16.81
CA SER A 250 2.75 21.68 -17.93
C SER A 250 2.32 21.01 -19.24
N ARG A 251 2.33 19.66 -19.31
CA ARG A 251 1.87 18.93 -20.49
C ARG A 251 0.39 19.23 -20.75
N SER A 252 0.06 19.66 -21.94
CA SER A 252 -1.28 20.19 -22.27
C SER A 252 -2.43 19.25 -21.91
N HIS A 253 -2.24 17.94 -22.07
CA HIS A 253 -3.25 16.93 -21.74
C HIS A 253 -3.38 16.70 -20.22
N VAL A 254 -2.30 16.85 -19.44
CA VAL A 254 -2.36 16.79 -17.97
C VAL A 254 -2.97 18.07 -17.43
N ALA A 255 -2.46 19.22 -17.84
CA ALA A 255 -3.00 20.52 -17.45
C ALA A 255 -4.48 20.68 -17.84
N GLY A 256 -4.85 20.27 -19.05
CA GLY A 256 -6.24 20.27 -19.50
C GLY A 256 -7.13 19.31 -18.71
N GLY A 257 -6.61 18.16 -18.30
CA GLY A 257 -7.30 17.22 -17.43
C GLY A 257 -7.57 17.77 -16.04
N LEU A 258 -6.59 18.48 -15.45
CA LEU A 258 -6.75 19.12 -14.14
C LEU A 258 -7.67 20.34 -14.18
N GLY A 259 -7.67 21.08 -15.29
CA GLY A 259 -8.47 22.29 -15.48
C GLY A 259 -7.71 23.60 -15.19
N PRO A 260 -8.22 24.74 -15.72
CA PRO A 260 -7.49 26.00 -15.73
C PRO A 260 -7.34 26.69 -14.35
N HIS A 261 -8.11 26.26 -13.37
CA HIS A 261 -8.09 26.83 -12.01
C HIS A 261 -7.38 25.92 -10.99
N ALA A 262 -6.79 24.80 -11.45
CA ALA A 262 -6.09 23.89 -10.58
C ALA A 262 -4.81 24.53 -10.03
N VAL A 263 -4.73 24.63 -8.70
CA VAL A 263 -3.57 25.19 -7.99
C VAL A 263 -3.01 24.19 -6.98
N PRO A 264 -1.68 24.07 -6.86
CA PRO A 264 -1.07 23.17 -5.91
C PRO A 264 -1.28 23.60 -4.45
N GLU A 265 -1.57 22.66 -3.57
CA GLU A 265 -1.64 22.84 -2.12
C GLU A 265 -0.32 22.40 -1.47
N GLY A 266 0.43 23.34 -0.92
CA GLY A 266 1.69 23.06 -0.23
C GLY A 266 2.80 22.52 -1.17
N ALA A 267 3.83 21.93 -0.58
CA ALA A 267 4.94 21.35 -1.31
C ALA A 267 4.65 19.92 -1.80
N ASN A 268 5.23 19.55 -2.94
CA ASN A 268 5.24 18.16 -3.38
C ASN A 268 6.05 17.29 -2.42
N ARG A 269 5.67 16.04 -2.30
CA ARG A 269 6.38 15.03 -1.49
C ARG A 269 6.80 13.87 -2.36
N ALA A 270 7.99 13.32 -2.09
CA ALA A 270 8.52 12.17 -2.77
C ALA A 270 8.73 11.02 -1.77
N TRP A 271 8.46 9.79 -2.20
CA TRP A 271 8.66 8.62 -1.39
C TRP A 271 9.07 7.42 -2.24
N PRO A 272 10.07 6.64 -1.81
CA PRO A 272 10.42 5.39 -2.46
C PRO A 272 9.41 4.30 -2.10
N ILE A 273 9.08 3.44 -3.08
CA ILE A 273 8.10 2.36 -2.94
C ILE A 273 8.83 1.02 -3.07
N PRO A 274 8.78 0.16 -2.04
CA PRO A 274 9.40 -1.17 -2.08
C PRO A 274 8.42 -2.20 -2.64
N SER A 275 8.83 -2.95 -3.67
CA SER A 275 7.98 -3.93 -4.38
C SER A 275 8.69 -5.25 -4.66
N ARG A 276 9.42 -5.79 -3.67
CA ARG A 276 10.26 -6.99 -3.78
C ARG A 276 9.99 -8.01 -2.69
N LEU A 277 8.74 -8.25 -2.41
CA LEU A 277 8.31 -9.19 -1.37
C LEU A 277 9.03 -10.56 -1.42
N HIS A 278 9.32 -11.06 -2.62
CA HIS A 278 9.97 -12.36 -2.86
C HIS A 278 11.48 -12.37 -2.62
N ASP A 279 12.13 -11.21 -2.50
CA ASP A 279 13.57 -11.06 -2.35
C ASP A 279 13.99 -10.64 -0.92
N ILE A 280 13.05 -10.58 0.01
CA ILE A 280 13.31 -10.10 1.34
C ILE A 280 12.85 -11.11 2.39
N SER A 281 13.62 -11.26 3.48
CA SER A 281 13.16 -12.07 4.59
C SER A 281 11.94 -11.45 5.26
N LEU A 282 10.91 -12.24 5.51
CA LEU A 282 9.68 -11.80 6.18
C LEU A 282 9.76 -11.91 7.69
N SER A 283 10.83 -12.53 8.23
CA SER A 283 11.04 -12.73 9.65
C SER A 283 12.47 -12.44 10.07
N ALA A 284 12.69 -12.25 11.35
CA ALA A 284 13.99 -12.09 11.97
C ALA A 284 13.95 -12.58 13.44
N GLY A 285 15.12 -12.56 14.09
CA GLY A 285 15.19 -12.86 15.51
C GLY A 285 14.67 -14.25 15.86
N ARG A 286 15.02 -15.27 15.06
CA ARG A 286 14.54 -16.66 15.20
C ARG A 286 13.01 -16.77 15.15
N GLY A 287 12.36 -15.97 14.32
CA GLY A 287 10.90 -15.94 14.13
C GLY A 287 10.14 -15.04 15.13
N ARG A 288 10.83 -14.40 16.07
CA ARG A 288 10.17 -13.50 17.04
C ARG A 288 9.77 -12.15 16.46
N ALA A 289 10.29 -11.79 15.30
CA ALA A 289 9.90 -10.57 14.57
C ALA A 289 9.39 -10.93 13.19
N LEU A 290 8.19 -10.45 12.83
CA LEU A 290 7.59 -10.57 11.51
C LEU A 290 7.49 -9.19 10.87
N PHE A 291 7.78 -9.07 9.56
CA PHE A 291 7.73 -7.80 8.85
C PHE A 291 6.53 -7.75 7.91
N VAL A 292 5.81 -6.61 7.90
CA VAL A 292 4.55 -6.43 7.17
C VAL A 292 4.53 -5.12 6.38
N GLY A 293 3.68 -5.02 5.37
CA GLY A 293 3.55 -3.83 4.53
C GLY A 293 4.85 -3.44 3.83
N ASP A 294 5.20 -2.15 3.84
CA ASP A 294 6.44 -1.65 3.21
C ASP A 294 7.71 -2.24 3.85
N ALA A 295 7.67 -2.62 5.14
CA ALA A 295 8.79 -3.30 5.79
C ALA A 295 9.01 -4.73 5.23
N ALA A 296 8.00 -5.33 4.63
CA ALA A 296 8.06 -6.58 3.87
C ALA A 296 8.21 -6.35 2.37
N ALA A 297 8.38 -5.11 1.91
CA ALA A 297 8.41 -4.74 0.49
C ALA A 297 7.20 -5.28 -0.31
N ALA A 298 6.01 -5.23 0.28
CA ALA A 298 4.80 -5.88 -0.22
C ALA A 298 3.98 -5.05 -1.22
N CYS A 299 4.46 -3.88 -1.65
CA CYS A 299 3.75 -3.06 -2.62
C CYS A 299 3.65 -3.76 -4.00
N ASP A 300 2.50 -3.65 -4.65
CA ASP A 300 2.28 -4.21 -5.99
C ASP A 300 3.16 -3.50 -7.03
N PRO A 301 3.95 -4.24 -7.82
CA PRO A 301 4.90 -3.63 -8.77
C PRO A 301 4.25 -3.07 -10.04
N LEU A 302 2.97 -3.34 -10.31
CA LEU A 302 2.25 -2.84 -11.48
C LEU A 302 1.51 -1.54 -11.19
N THR A 303 0.76 -1.52 -10.11
CA THR A 303 -0.13 -0.39 -9.75
C THR A 303 0.46 0.53 -8.70
N GLY A 304 1.50 0.09 -7.97
CA GLY A 304 1.98 0.81 -6.80
C GLY A 304 1.03 0.72 -5.61
N GLU A 305 0.01 -0.16 -5.67
CA GLU A 305 -0.89 -0.41 -4.53
C GLU A 305 -0.11 -1.00 -3.36
N GLY A 306 -0.28 -0.41 -2.20
CA GLY A 306 0.41 -0.84 -0.99
C GLY A 306 -0.49 -0.90 0.23
N ILE A 307 -1.68 -0.29 0.19
CA ILE A 307 -2.59 -0.26 1.35
C ILE A 307 -3.27 -1.62 1.53
N ALA A 308 -3.77 -2.22 0.45
CA ALA A 308 -4.36 -3.56 0.50
C ALA A 308 -3.35 -4.61 0.98
N GLN A 309 -2.14 -4.61 0.41
CA GLN A 309 -1.07 -5.52 0.80
C GLN A 309 -0.60 -5.27 2.25
N ALA A 310 -0.59 -4.00 2.69
CA ALA A 310 -0.25 -3.65 4.06
C ALA A 310 -1.27 -4.24 5.04
N LEU A 311 -2.56 -4.01 4.80
CA LEU A 311 -3.65 -4.56 5.62
C LEU A 311 -3.60 -6.10 5.65
N LEU A 312 -3.46 -6.72 4.46
CA LEU A 312 -3.41 -8.17 4.33
C LEU A 312 -2.22 -8.78 5.07
N THR A 313 -1.01 -8.28 4.83
CA THR A 313 0.18 -8.83 5.50
C THR A 313 0.13 -8.64 7.01
N GLY A 314 -0.46 -7.54 7.50
CA GLY A 314 -0.73 -7.32 8.91
C GLY A 314 -1.64 -8.39 9.50
N ALA A 315 -2.78 -8.65 8.86
CA ALA A 315 -3.73 -9.69 9.29
C ALA A 315 -3.12 -11.10 9.23
N LEU A 316 -2.36 -11.41 8.16
CA LEU A 316 -1.67 -12.70 8.04
C LEU A 316 -0.62 -12.91 9.12
N ALA A 317 0.12 -11.87 9.50
CA ALA A 317 1.09 -11.96 10.58
C ALA A 317 0.40 -12.25 11.92
N ALA A 318 -0.68 -11.54 12.25
CA ALA A 318 -1.44 -11.79 13.48
C ALA A 318 -1.97 -13.23 13.56
N ARG A 319 -2.56 -13.75 12.47
CA ARG A 319 -3.04 -15.12 12.38
C ARG A 319 -1.91 -16.15 12.55
N ALA A 320 -0.77 -15.90 11.91
CA ALA A 320 0.39 -16.80 12.03
C ALA A 320 0.92 -16.87 13.47
N LEU A 321 0.89 -15.76 14.23
CA LEU A 321 1.20 -15.77 15.65
C LEU A 321 0.17 -16.56 16.47
N GLU A 322 -1.11 -16.46 16.11
CA GLU A 322 -2.17 -17.18 16.79
C GLU A 322 -2.06 -18.69 16.56
N ASP A 323 -1.90 -19.11 15.31
CA ASP A 323 -1.78 -20.51 14.91
C ASP A 323 -0.56 -21.21 15.53
N ALA A 324 0.55 -20.50 15.68
CA ALA A 324 1.79 -21.03 16.30
C ALA A 324 1.75 -20.98 17.84
N GLY A 325 0.93 -20.10 18.39
CA GLY A 325 0.87 -19.87 19.84
C GLY A 325 2.08 -19.10 20.39
N PRO A 326 2.15 -18.95 21.73
CA PRO A 326 3.11 -18.04 22.38
C PRO A 326 4.55 -18.55 22.44
N PHE A 327 4.79 -19.83 22.17
CA PHE A 327 6.07 -20.48 22.43
C PHE A 327 6.77 -21.06 21.19
N ASP A 328 6.15 -20.94 20.00
CA ASP A 328 6.73 -21.42 18.73
C ASP A 328 6.98 -20.29 17.74
N PRO A 329 8.04 -19.47 17.96
CA PRO A 329 8.35 -18.39 17.02
C PRO A 329 8.81 -18.88 15.64
N THR A 330 9.38 -20.07 15.57
CA THR A 330 9.79 -20.65 14.27
C THR A 330 8.58 -21.08 13.46
N GLY A 331 7.59 -21.69 14.10
CA GLY A 331 6.30 -22.01 13.48
C GLY A 331 5.55 -20.76 13.06
N ALA A 332 5.54 -19.71 13.88
CA ALA A 332 4.93 -18.41 13.51
C ALA A 332 5.56 -17.84 12.24
N ALA A 333 6.88 -17.83 12.13
CA ALA A 333 7.56 -17.35 10.93
C ALA A 333 7.22 -18.20 9.70
N ALA A 334 7.24 -19.53 9.83
CA ALA A 334 6.92 -20.45 8.74
C ALA A 334 5.47 -20.30 8.28
N ASN A 335 4.50 -20.22 9.21
CA ASN A 335 3.10 -20.01 8.92
C ASN A 335 2.88 -18.68 8.17
N TYR A 336 3.56 -17.63 8.62
CA TYR A 336 3.47 -16.32 7.98
C TYR A 336 4.03 -16.33 6.55
N GLU A 337 5.23 -16.86 6.36
CA GLU A 337 5.87 -16.98 5.02
C GLU A 337 5.02 -17.81 4.08
N GLN A 338 4.45 -18.93 4.54
CA GLN A 338 3.53 -19.76 3.76
C GLN A 338 2.25 -19.00 3.38
N ALA A 339 1.64 -18.28 4.34
CA ALA A 339 0.42 -17.53 4.10
C ALA A 339 0.65 -16.39 3.09
N VAL A 340 1.73 -15.62 3.23
CA VAL A 340 2.11 -14.57 2.28
C VAL A 340 2.41 -15.16 0.89
N GLY A 341 3.10 -16.30 0.84
CA GLY A 341 3.37 -17.01 -0.42
C GLY A 341 2.08 -17.39 -1.14
N ARG A 342 1.14 -17.98 -0.43
CA ARG A 342 -0.16 -18.39 -0.97
C ARG A 342 -0.99 -17.19 -1.47
N GLU A 343 -1.04 -16.12 -0.70
CA GLU A 343 -1.93 -14.99 -0.99
C GLU A 343 -1.35 -13.98 -2.01
N LEU A 344 -0.03 -13.76 -2.03
CA LEU A 344 0.56 -12.67 -2.80
C LEU A 344 1.54 -13.09 -3.88
N GLN A 345 2.20 -14.25 -3.79
CA GLN A 345 3.33 -14.57 -4.67
C GLN A 345 2.92 -14.65 -6.15
N ALA A 346 1.81 -15.32 -6.46
CA ALA A 346 1.34 -15.46 -7.83
C ALA A 346 0.91 -14.11 -8.42
N ASP A 347 0.20 -13.28 -7.63
CA ASP A 347 -0.26 -11.96 -8.04
C ASP A 347 0.92 -11.02 -8.31
N MET A 348 1.92 -11.03 -7.44
CA MET A 348 3.17 -10.27 -7.63
C MET A 348 3.95 -10.71 -8.88
N ALA A 349 3.94 -12.00 -9.21
CA ALA A 349 4.59 -12.52 -10.42
C ALA A 349 3.88 -12.02 -11.69
N VAL A 350 2.54 -12.06 -11.72
CA VAL A 350 1.74 -11.51 -12.82
C VAL A 350 1.97 -10.01 -12.94
N SER A 351 1.89 -9.26 -11.84
CA SER A 351 2.12 -7.81 -11.82
C SER A 351 3.50 -7.43 -12.36
N ARG A 352 4.56 -8.14 -11.97
CA ARG A 352 5.91 -7.92 -12.52
C ARG A 352 6.01 -8.18 -14.01
N THR A 353 5.42 -9.28 -14.47
CA THR A 353 5.42 -9.63 -15.91
C THR A 353 4.71 -8.54 -16.72
N MET A 354 3.58 -8.06 -16.23
CA MET A 354 2.85 -6.96 -16.87
C MET A 354 3.62 -5.64 -16.83
N ALA A 355 4.25 -5.30 -15.71
CA ALA A 355 5.09 -4.11 -15.62
C ALA A 355 6.23 -4.12 -16.64
N VAL A 356 6.86 -5.29 -16.86
CA VAL A 356 7.87 -5.45 -17.93
C VAL A 356 7.27 -5.21 -19.31
N ALA A 357 6.09 -5.76 -19.61
CA ALA A 357 5.41 -5.54 -20.89
C ALA A 357 5.05 -4.05 -21.12
N LEU A 358 4.67 -3.35 -20.04
CA LEU A 358 4.31 -1.92 -20.09
C LEU A 358 5.52 -0.98 -20.19
N ARG A 359 6.77 -1.46 -20.14
CA ARG A 359 7.96 -0.64 -20.41
C ARG A 359 8.00 -0.08 -21.83
N HIS A 360 7.17 -0.62 -22.71
CA HIS A 360 7.13 -0.24 -24.11
C HIS A 360 5.77 0.35 -24.51
N ARG A 361 5.77 1.44 -25.27
CA ARG A 361 4.55 2.07 -25.80
C ARG A 361 3.63 1.09 -26.54
N LYS A 362 4.22 0.09 -27.23
CA LYS A 362 3.45 -0.99 -27.90
C LYS A 362 2.70 -1.85 -26.86
N GLY A 363 3.33 -2.21 -25.76
CA GLY A 363 2.70 -2.99 -24.67
C GLY A 363 1.50 -2.26 -24.07
N VAL A 364 1.67 -0.97 -23.72
CA VAL A 364 0.56 -0.14 -23.23
C VAL A 364 -0.59 -0.09 -24.24
N ARG A 365 -0.30 0.15 -25.51
CA ARG A 365 -1.31 0.23 -26.58
C ARG A 365 -2.07 -1.09 -26.76
N ILE A 366 -1.37 -2.22 -26.73
CA ILE A 366 -1.99 -3.55 -26.81
C ILE A 366 -2.86 -3.78 -25.56
N GLY A 367 -2.34 -3.52 -24.36
CA GLY A 367 -3.09 -3.67 -23.12
C GLY A 367 -4.38 -2.86 -23.11
N LEU A 368 -4.33 -1.57 -23.47
CA LEU A 368 -5.51 -0.71 -23.57
C LEU A 368 -6.51 -1.21 -24.62
N ARG A 369 -6.03 -1.71 -25.76
CA ARG A 369 -6.90 -2.27 -26.81
C ARG A 369 -7.62 -3.54 -26.33
N VAL A 370 -6.91 -4.46 -25.66
CA VAL A 370 -7.49 -5.70 -25.14
C VAL A 370 -8.49 -5.37 -24.02
N ALA A 371 -8.12 -4.51 -23.07
CA ALA A 371 -9.01 -4.07 -22.01
C ALA A 371 -10.26 -3.36 -22.54
N GLY A 372 -10.13 -2.61 -23.64
CA GLY A 372 -11.19 -1.83 -24.27
C GLY A 372 -12.06 -2.58 -25.27
N ALA A 373 -11.74 -3.82 -25.62
CA ALA A 373 -12.33 -4.54 -26.77
C ALA A 373 -13.87 -4.70 -26.68
N THR A 374 -14.40 -4.97 -25.51
CA THR A 374 -15.83 -5.14 -25.26
C THR A 374 -16.29 -4.45 -23.98
N ALA A 375 -17.59 -4.28 -23.78
CA ALA A 375 -18.13 -3.80 -22.50
C ALA A 375 -17.80 -4.75 -21.34
N TRP A 376 -17.79 -6.06 -21.61
CA TRP A 376 -17.42 -7.09 -20.64
C TRP A 376 -15.94 -6.96 -20.24
N SER A 377 -15.04 -6.85 -21.22
CA SER A 377 -13.61 -6.72 -20.94
C SER A 377 -13.29 -5.44 -20.18
N ARG A 378 -13.89 -4.29 -20.51
CA ARG A 378 -13.72 -3.04 -19.77
C ARG A 378 -14.12 -3.18 -18.30
N ARG A 379 -15.32 -3.74 -18.02
CA ARG A 379 -15.80 -3.92 -16.66
C ARG A 379 -14.93 -4.89 -15.85
N ASN A 380 -14.56 -6.03 -16.42
CA ASN A 380 -13.77 -7.01 -15.70
C ASN A 380 -12.32 -6.58 -15.55
N PHE A 381 -11.77 -5.84 -16.50
CA PHE A 381 -10.43 -5.25 -16.36
C PHE A 381 -10.41 -4.16 -15.27
N ALA A 382 -11.47 -3.34 -15.15
CA ALA A 382 -11.60 -2.40 -14.04
C ALA A 382 -11.58 -3.11 -12.69
N ARG A 383 -12.41 -4.15 -12.52
CA ARG A 383 -12.46 -4.94 -11.30
C ARG A 383 -11.11 -5.59 -10.98
N TRP A 384 -10.46 -6.18 -11.98
CA TRP A 384 -9.15 -6.79 -11.84
C TRP A 384 -8.07 -5.75 -11.44
N LEU A 385 -8.08 -4.57 -12.05
CA LEU A 385 -7.16 -3.49 -11.75
C LEU A 385 -7.28 -3.02 -10.29
N PHE A 386 -8.49 -3.07 -9.74
CA PHE A 386 -8.80 -2.69 -8.36
C PHE A 386 -8.84 -3.87 -7.37
N GLU A 387 -8.21 -4.99 -7.71
CA GLU A 387 -8.02 -6.13 -6.81
C GLU A 387 -9.34 -6.68 -6.22
N ASP A 388 -10.41 -6.60 -7.02
CA ASP A 388 -11.70 -7.19 -6.66
C ASP A 388 -11.64 -8.74 -6.65
N TYR A 389 -10.65 -9.28 -7.35
CA TYR A 389 -10.25 -10.68 -7.34
C TYR A 389 -8.74 -10.81 -7.63
N PRO A 390 -8.13 -12.00 -7.35
CA PRO A 390 -6.70 -12.19 -7.52
C PRO A 390 -6.19 -11.81 -8.91
N ARG A 391 -5.05 -11.14 -9.00
CA ARG A 391 -4.43 -10.80 -10.30
C ARG A 391 -4.07 -12.05 -11.09
N ALA A 392 -3.62 -13.10 -10.41
CA ALA A 392 -3.30 -14.40 -10.99
C ALA A 392 -4.52 -15.33 -11.06
N ILE A 393 -5.74 -14.79 -11.22
CA ILE A 393 -7.01 -15.55 -11.13
C ILE A 393 -7.00 -16.82 -11.97
N VAL A 394 -6.42 -16.79 -13.17
CA VAL A 394 -6.34 -17.98 -14.05
C VAL A 394 -5.42 -19.06 -13.48
N ALA A 395 -4.36 -18.65 -12.79
CA ALA A 395 -3.34 -19.57 -12.24
C ALA A 395 -3.65 -20.01 -10.79
N THR A 396 -4.66 -19.42 -10.14
CA THR A 396 -4.97 -19.66 -8.73
C THR A 396 -6.46 -20.00 -8.52
N PRO A 397 -6.99 -21.10 -9.10
CA PRO A 397 -8.40 -21.45 -8.98
C PRO A 397 -8.84 -21.66 -7.53
N GLY A 398 -7.95 -22.13 -6.64
CA GLY A 398 -8.24 -22.27 -5.21
C GLY A 398 -8.48 -20.96 -4.44
N ARG A 399 -8.19 -19.82 -5.06
CA ARG A 399 -8.46 -18.47 -4.50
C ARG A 399 -9.72 -17.83 -5.08
N TRP A 400 -10.46 -18.54 -5.91
CA TRP A 400 -11.74 -18.05 -6.42
C TRP A 400 -12.79 -18.12 -5.29
N GLY A 401 -13.26 -16.95 -4.87
CA GLY A 401 -14.36 -16.86 -3.92
C GLY A 401 -15.70 -16.71 -4.65
N GLU A 402 -16.80 -16.82 -3.91
CA GLU A 402 -18.17 -16.60 -4.41
C GLU A 402 -18.35 -15.22 -5.06
N HIS A 403 -17.52 -14.23 -4.65
CA HIS A 403 -17.56 -12.88 -5.17
C HIS A 403 -16.69 -12.65 -6.43
N SER A 404 -15.88 -13.64 -6.83
CA SER A 404 -15.01 -13.48 -8.00
C SER A 404 -15.85 -13.27 -9.27
N LEU A 405 -15.55 -12.20 -10.00
CA LEU A 405 -16.18 -11.75 -11.24
C LEU A 405 -17.61 -11.17 -11.13
N VAL A 406 -18.41 -11.54 -10.12
CA VAL A 406 -19.83 -11.17 -10.03
C VAL A 406 -20.27 -10.60 -8.68
N GLY A 407 -19.41 -10.63 -7.66
CA GLY A 407 -19.72 -10.19 -6.30
C GLY A 407 -19.90 -8.68 -6.14
N ASP A 408 -20.42 -8.30 -4.98
CA ASP A 408 -20.57 -6.91 -4.57
C ASP A 408 -19.24 -6.32 -4.10
N GLY A 409 -19.10 -5.00 -4.17
CA GLY A 409 -18.01 -4.26 -3.57
C GLY A 409 -18.07 -4.26 -2.04
N ALA A 410 -17.19 -3.50 -1.42
CA ALA A 410 -17.26 -3.24 0.01
C ALA A 410 -18.42 -2.27 0.33
N TYR A 411 -18.92 -2.29 1.53
CA TYR A 411 -20.00 -1.40 2.00
C TYR A 411 -21.23 -1.43 1.05
N PRO A 412 -21.83 -2.59 0.80
CA PRO A 412 -22.96 -2.76 -0.11
C PRO A 412 -24.25 -2.10 0.40
#